data_7fbe39a7d6948099ee4cbdd95eedee10
#
_entry.id   7fbe39a7d6948099ee4cbdd95eedee10
#
_cell.length_a   1.000
_cell.length_b   1.000
_cell.length_c   1.000
_cell.angle_alpha   90.00
_cell.angle_beta   90.00
_cell.angle_gamma   90.00
#
_symmetry.space_group_name_H-M   'P 1'
#
loop_
_entity.id
_entity.type
_entity.pdbx_description
1 polymer ?
#
loop_
_entity_poly.entity_id
_entity_poly.type
_entity_poly.pdbx_seq_one_letter_code
_entity_poly.pdbx_strand_id
1 'polypeptide(L)'
;MMILAVNLIQPSALERPFKGSLWRTCGLLLLATVLLSGCDNGPDIVKISGTKMGTTYHITVVADQPAPDNLGALIEAELDRVDHSMSTYKPDSEINRFNRLAVNQPMAVSSEFLEVLTIAQSVWLNSDGALDPSVGPLVDLWGFGPSPSEDQIPSDEQISAALASVGFDAVMIDTNEQ
;
A
#
# COMPACT_ATOMS: atom_id res chain seq x y z
N MET A 1 -77.31 -68.86 46.21
CA MET A 1 -76.18 -68.33 46.97
C MET A 1 -75.12 -67.96 46.04
N MET A 2 -75.02 -66.67 45.71
CA MET A 2 -74.22 -66.15 44.59
C MET A 2 -72.97 -65.50 45.20
N ILE A 3 -71.80 -66.00 44.83
CA ILE A 3 -70.52 -65.41 45.26
C ILE A 3 -70.00 -64.58 44.08
N LEU A 4 -69.95 -63.27 44.28
CA LEU A 4 -69.37 -62.30 43.34
C LEU A 4 -67.86 -62.22 43.59
N ALA A 5 -67.04 -62.62 42.64
CA ALA A 5 -65.63 -62.39 42.70
C ALA A 5 -65.27 -61.04 42.01
N VAL A 6 -64.82 -60.06 42.81
CA VAL A 6 -64.35 -58.81 42.32
C VAL A 6 -62.85 -58.95 41.92
N ASN A 7 -62.54 -58.81 40.61
CA ASN A 7 -61.20 -58.83 40.14
C ASN A 7 -60.65 -57.42 40.14
N LEU A 8 -59.71 -57.12 41.05
CA LEU A 8 -59.01 -55.87 41.11
C LEU A 8 -57.92 -55.79 40.01
N ILE A 9 -58.20 -54.98 39.03
CA ILE A 9 -57.19 -54.63 38.00
C ILE A 9 -56.18 -53.70 38.65
N GLN A 10 -54.93 -54.13 38.81
CA GLN A 10 -53.84 -53.28 39.19
C GLN A 10 -53.43 -52.41 38.00
N PRO A 11 -53.30 -51.07 38.17
CA PRO A 11 -52.70 -50.25 37.13
C PRO A 11 -51.21 -50.49 37.07
N SER A 12 -50.70 -51.03 35.97
CA SER A 12 -49.31 -51.09 35.64
C SER A 12 -48.75 -49.68 35.53
N ALA A 13 -47.88 -49.31 36.48
CA ALA A 13 -47.09 -48.07 36.45
C ALA A 13 -46.18 -48.08 35.25
N LEU A 14 -46.54 -47.35 34.19
CA LEU A 14 -45.65 -46.94 33.14
C LEU A 14 -44.74 -45.81 33.65
N GLU A 15 -43.68 -46.22 34.35
CA GLU A 15 -42.57 -45.33 34.66
C GLU A 15 -41.82 -44.97 33.37
N ARG A 16 -42.05 -43.81 32.89
CA ARG A 16 -41.27 -43.23 31.78
C ARG A 16 -39.98 -42.63 32.35
N PRO A 17 -38.79 -43.18 32.07
CA PRO A 17 -37.54 -42.51 32.41
C PRO A 17 -37.22 -41.49 31.31
N PHE A 18 -37.92 -40.33 31.25
CA PHE A 18 -37.72 -39.38 30.17
C PHE A 18 -37.16 -38.02 30.65
N LYS A 19 -36.60 -37.92 31.86
CA LYS A 19 -36.07 -36.64 32.36
C LYS A 19 -34.55 -36.49 32.32
N GLY A 20 -33.79 -37.55 32.07
CA GLY A 20 -32.30 -37.50 32.05
C GLY A 20 -31.69 -37.27 30.65
N SER A 21 -32.43 -37.65 29.59
CA SER A 21 -31.92 -37.61 28.21
C SER A 21 -31.92 -36.22 27.59
N LEU A 22 -32.98 -35.41 27.84
CA LEU A 22 -33.11 -34.07 27.24
C LEU A 22 -32.00 -33.12 27.72
N TRP A 23 -31.66 -33.15 28.99
CA TRP A 23 -30.61 -32.30 29.56
C TRP A 23 -29.22 -32.69 29.06
N ARG A 24 -29.00 -33.98 28.86
CA ARG A 24 -27.72 -34.48 28.27
C ARG A 24 -27.61 -34.11 26.81
N THR A 25 -28.67 -34.19 26.02
CA THR A 25 -28.68 -33.77 24.62
C THR A 25 -28.60 -32.25 24.46
N CYS A 26 -29.29 -31.45 25.29
CA CYS A 26 -29.14 -29.99 25.30
C CYS A 26 -27.73 -29.57 25.75
N GLY A 27 -27.12 -30.22 26.74
CA GLY A 27 -25.74 -29.94 27.17
C GLY A 27 -24.71 -30.26 26.06
N LEU A 28 -24.89 -31.37 25.36
CA LEU A 28 -24.04 -31.73 24.19
C LEU A 28 -24.21 -30.79 22.99
N LEU A 29 -25.43 -30.33 22.74
CA LEU A 29 -25.69 -29.33 21.67
C LEU A 29 -25.08 -27.96 22.03
N LEU A 30 -25.19 -27.55 23.28
CA LEU A 30 -24.59 -26.28 23.75
C LEU A 30 -23.06 -26.35 23.72
N LEU A 31 -22.47 -27.48 24.09
CA LEU A 31 -21.03 -27.70 24.00
C LEU A 31 -20.55 -27.74 22.53
N ALA A 32 -21.32 -28.35 21.62
CA ALA A 32 -21.04 -28.36 20.20
C ALA A 32 -21.11 -26.97 19.57
N THR A 33 -22.06 -26.12 19.99
CA THR A 33 -22.13 -24.71 19.50
C THR A 33 -20.97 -23.85 19.99
N VAL A 34 -20.47 -24.07 21.20
CA VAL A 34 -19.30 -23.38 21.74
C VAL A 34 -18.00 -23.82 21.01
N LEU A 35 -17.92 -25.09 20.63
CA LEU A 35 -16.76 -25.60 19.88
C LEU A 35 -16.75 -25.20 18.39
N LEU A 36 -17.90 -24.82 17.84
CA LEU A 36 -18.03 -24.31 16.46
C LEU A 36 -17.83 -22.79 16.34
N SER A 37 -17.73 -22.07 17.46
CA SER A 37 -17.31 -20.65 17.47
C SER A 37 -15.79 -20.57 17.32
N GLY A 38 -15.23 -21.26 16.34
CA GLY A 38 -13.84 -21.06 15.91
C GLY A 38 -13.70 -19.61 15.47
N CYS A 39 -12.92 -18.82 16.21
CA CYS A 39 -12.49 -17.51 15.74
C CYS A 39 -11.85 -17.72 14.38
N ASP A 40 -12.30 -16.98 13.40
CA ASP A 40 -11.60 -16.83 12.14
C ASP A 40 -10.31 -16.05 12.45
N ASN A 41 -9.25 -16.79 12.79
CA ASN A 41 -7.91 -16.25 13.08
C ASN A 41 -7.11 -16.11 11.78
N GLY A 42 -7.76 -15.96 10.64
CA GLY A 42 -7.10 -15.63 9.40
C GLY A 42 -6.48 -14.23 9.46
N PRO A 43 -5.42 -13.97 8.68
CA PRO A 43 -4.85 -12.63 8.60
C PRO A 43 -5.89 -11.63 8.10
N ASP A 44 -5.87 -10.43 8.66
CA ASP A 44 -6.68 -9.33 8.17
C ASP A 44 -6.17 -8.89 6.79
N ILE A 45 -7.06 -8.86 5.79
CA ILE A 45 -6.71 -8.49 4.42
C ILE A 45 -7.45 -7.21 4.05
N VAL A 46 -6.70 -6.10 4.01
CA VAL A 46 -7.21 -4.80 3.60
C VAL A 46 -6.77 -4.49 2.18
N LYS A 47 -7.71 -4.12 1.32
CA LYS A 47 -7.44 -3.70 -0.06
C LYS A 47 -7.75 -2.22 -0.20
N ILE A 48 -6.77 -1.45 -0.65
CA ILE A 48 -6.85 -0.01 -0.86
C ILE A 48 -6.50 0.27 -2.31
N SER A 49 -7.25 1.14 -2.95
CA SER A 49 -6.97 1.57 -4.32
C SER A 49 -7.30 3.04 -4.49
N GLY A 50 -6.57 3.70 -5.37
CA GLY A 50 -6.78 5.11 -5.66
C GLY A 50 -6.09 5.53 -6.95
N THR A 51 -6.06 6.85 -7.18
CA THR A 51 -5.37 7.46 -8.32
C THR A 51 -4.37 8.47 -7.79
N LYS A 52 -3.09 8.35 -8.20
CA LYS A 52 -2.01 9.25 -7.81
C LYS A 52 -0.95 9.32 -8.91
N MET A 53 -0.28 10.46 -9.03
CA MET A 53 0.82 10.64 -10.00
C MET A 53 0.43 10.27 -11.44
N GLY A 54 -0.82 10.58 -11.84
CA GLY A 54 -1.32 10.30 -13.19
C GLY A 54 -1.67 8.83 -13.47
N THR A 55 -1.62 7.94 -12.48
CA THR A 55 -1.93 6.51 -12.62
C THR A 55 -2.77 5.98 -11.46
N THR A 56 -3.22 4.74 -11.55
CA THR A 56 -3.93 4.05 -10.47
C THR A 56 -2.98 3.19 -9.64
N TYR A 57 -3.28 3.04 -8.35
CA TYR A 57 -2.58 2.11 -7.47
C TYR A 57 -3.55 1.14 -6.79
N HIS A 58 -3.05 -0.05 -6.47
CA HIS A 58 -3.75 -1.09 -5.74
C HIS A 58 -2.80 -1.68 -4.70
N ILE A 59 -3.19 -1.56 -3.43
CA ILE A 59 -2.39 -2.03 -2.30
C ILE A 59 -3.19 -3.12 -1.58
N THR A 60 -2.54 -4.24 -1.30
CA THR A 60 -3.09 -5.29 -0.45
C THR A 60 -2.21 -5.41 0.77
N VAL A 61 -2.80 -5.14 1.94
CA VAL A 61 -2.14 -5.29 3.23
C VAL A 61 -2.63 -6.58 3.86
N VAL A 62 -1.71 -7.44 4.25
CA VAL A 62 -1.97 -8.69 4.99
C VAL A 62 -1.36 -8.51 6.36
N ALA A 63 -2.19 -8.50 7.41
CA ALA A 63 -1.75 -8.25 8.77
C ALA A 63 -2.29 -9.30 9.75
N ASP A 64 -1.50 -9.66 10.74
CA ASP A 64 -1.93 -10.56 11.82
C ASP A 64 -2.85 -9.89 12.85
N GLN A 65 -2.99 -8.57 12.76
CA GLN A 65 -3.86 -7.74 13.59
C GLN A 65 -4.67 -6.76 12.73
N PRO A 66 -5.84 -6.30 13.18
CA PRO A 66 -6.65 -5.34 12.44
C PRO A 66 -5.84 -4.11 12.02
N ALA A 67 -5.92 -3.75 10.75
CA ALA A 67 -5.27 -2.56 10.24
C ALA A 67 -5.92 -1.30 10.84
N PRO A 68 -5.17 -0.19 10.99
CA PRO A 68 -5.74 1.07 11.45
C PRO A 68 -6.88 1.55 10.54
N ASP A 69 -7.96 2.07 11.12
CA ASP A 69 -9.12 2.60 10.38
C ASP A 69 -8.74 3.69 9.37
N ASN A 70 -7.67 4.44 9.65
CA ASN A 70 -7.17 5.52 8.81
C ASN A 70 -6.03 5.10 7.86
N LEU A 71 -5.78 3.80 7.68
CA LEU A 71 -4.66 3.31 6.85
C LEU A 71 -4.67 3.90 5.43
N GLY A 72 -5.84 4.01 4.80
CA GLY A 72 -5.99 4.65 3.49
C GLY A 72 -5.49 6.10 3.49
N ALA A 73 -5.86 6.89 4.50
CA ALA A 73 -5.43 8.27 4.62
C ALA A 73 -3.92 8.40 4.87
N LEU A 74 -3.33 7.47 5.62
CA LEU A 74 -1.87 7.43 5.84
C LEU A 74 -1.12 7.14 4.54
N ILE A 75 -1.62 6.20 3.74
CA ILE A 75 -1.04 5.88 2.42
C ILE A 75 -1.15 7.08 1.48
N GLU A 76 -2.31 7.72 1.41
CA GLU A 76 -2.50 8.92 0.58
C GLU A 76 -1.54 10.05 0.99
N ALA A 77 -1.39 10.29 2.29
CA ALA A 77 -0.47 11.31 2.80
C ALA A 77 0.99 11.01 2.42
N GLU A 78 1.39 9.74 2.47
CA GLU A 78 2.74 9.32 2.08
C GLU A 78 2.97 9.50 0.57
N LEU A 79 2.00 9.10 -0.25
CA LEU A 79 2.06 9.32 -1.70
C LEU A 79 2.08 10.81 -2.04
N ASP A 80 1.31 11.65 -1.30
CA ASP A 80 1.34 13.11 -1.47
C ASP A 80 2.71 13.70 -1.13
N ARG A 81 3.36 13.21 -0.08
CA ARG A 81 4.69 13.65 0.33
C ARG A 81 5.73 13.39 -0.76
N VAL A 82 5.75 12.16 -1.30
CA VAL A 82 6.66 11.80 -2.40
C VAL A 82 6.37 12.64 -3.66
N ASP A 83 5.09 12.76 -4.03
CA ASP A 83 4.68 13.53 -5.20
C ASP A 83 5.03 15.03 -5.08
N HIS A 84 4.95 15.60 -3.87
CA HIS A 84 5.34 16.98 -3.62
C HIS A 84 6.86 17.20 -3.70
N SER A 85 7.64 16.21 -3.31
CA SER A 85 9.10 16.27 -3.44
C SER A 85 9.56 16.04 -4.87
N MET A 86 9.09 14.98 -5.53
CA MET A 86 9.72 14.43 -6.74
C MET A 86 8.98 14.66 -8.04
N SER A 87 7.79 15.27 -8.03
CA SER A 87 7.00 15.45 -9.26
C SER A 87 7.57 16.54 -10.15
N THR A 88 7.96 16.18 -11.36
CA THR A 88 8.32 17.15 -12.42
C THR A 88 7.11 17.92 -12.96
N TYR A 89 5.88 17.44 -12.73
CA TYR A 89 4.62 18.06 -13.17
C TYR A 89 4.10 19.14 -12.20
N LYS A 90 4.58 19.17 -10.95
CA LYS A 90 4.20 20.17 -9.96
C LYS A 90 5.24 21.30 -9.93
N PRO A 91 4.89 22.52 -10.32
CA PRO A 91 5.86 23.63 -10.43
C PRO A 91 6.51 24.01 -9.10
N ASP A 92 5.84 23.73 -7.98
CA ASP A 92 6.30 24.01 -6.61
C ASP A 92 6.96 22.81 -5.92
N SER A 93 7.09 21.69 -6.63
CA SER A 93 7.82 20.51 -6.11
C SER A 93 9.28 20.84 -5.80
N GLU A 94 9.88 20.04 -4.93
CA GLU A 94 11.27 20.22 -4.52
C GLU A 94 12.23 20.04 -5.70
N ILE A 95 12.02 19.00 -6.54
CA ILE A 95 12.82 18.77 -7.73
C ILE A 95 12.71 19.91 -8.74
N ASN A 96 11.53 20.51 -8.92
CA ASN A 96 11.38 21.62 -9.84
C ASN A 96 11.97 22.93 -9.28
N ARG A 97 12.01 23.10 -7.95
CA ARG A 97 12.77 24.19 -7.35
C ARG A 97 14.26 24.01 -7.58
N PHE A 98 14.77 22.79 -7.40
CA PHE A 98 16.16 22.45 -7.66
C PHE A 98 16.51 22.67 -9.14
N ASN A 99 15.70 22.20 -10.09
CA ASN A 99 15.94 22.33 -11.52
C ASN A 99 15.96 23.80 -12.02
N ARG A 100 15.41 24.74 -11.25
CA ARG A 100 15.40 26.18 -11.59
C ARG A 100 16.56 26.98 -10.97
N LEU A 101 17.41 26.34 -10.18
CA LEU A 101 18.55 27.01 -9.56
C LEU A 101 19.54 27.49 -10.62
N ALA A 102 20.18 28.61 -10.34
CA ALA A 102 21.37 29.00 -11.09
C ALA A 102 22.52 28.03 -10.81
N VAL A 103 23.41 27.87 -11.78
CA VAL A 103 24.60 27.04 -11.61
C VAL A 103 25.40 27.48 -10.38
N ASN A 104 25.85 26.52 -9.58
CA ASN A 104 26.57 26.71 -8.31
C ASN A 104 25.73 27.40 -7.20
N GLN A 105 24.41 27.41 -7.31
CA GLN A 105 23.57 27.88 -6.22
C GLN A 105 23.17 26.69 -5.32
N PRO A 106 23.57 26.67 -4.04
CA PRO A 106 23.16 25.61 -3.13
C PRO A 106 21.71 25.73 -2.73
N MET A 107 21.06 24.61 -2.43
CA MET A 107 19.71 24.53 -1.93
C MET A 107 19.65 23.52 -0.79
N ALA A 108 19.08 23.89 0.35
CA ALA A 108 18.72 22.93 1.37
C ALA A 108 17.55 22.06 0.90
N VAL A 109 17.71 20.76 1.03
CA VAL A 109 16.74 19.77 0.55
C VAL A 109 16.21 18.91 1.70
N SER A 110 15.03 18.29 1.51
CA SER A 110 14.50 17.34 2.47
C SER A 110 15.35 16.07 2.55
N SER A 111 15.26 15.35 3.66
CA SER A 111 15.95 14.07 3.84
C SER A 111 15.55 13.06 2.78
N GLU A 112 14.30 13.08 2.37
CA GLU A 112 13.74 12.19 1.32
C GLU A 112 14.33 12.51 -0.05
N PHE A 113 14.43 13.79 -0.39
CA PHE A 113 15.03 14.21 -1.66
C PHE A 113 16.53 13.85 -1.68
N LEU A 114 17.24 14.07 -0.58
CA LEU A 114 18.62 13.67 -0.43
C LEU A 114 18.83 12.16 -0.56
N GLU A 115 17.94 11.34 0.04
CA GLU A 115 17.99 9.89 -0.07
C GLU A 115 17.85 9.44 -1.53
N VAL A 116 16.87 9.98 -2.25
CA VAL A 116 16.66 9.67 -3.68
C VAL A 116 17.87 10.05 -4.52
N LEU A 117 18.44 11.26 -4.30
CA LEU A 117 19.64 11.68 -5.02
C LEU A 117 20.84 10.79 -4.72
N THR A 118 21.01 10.37 -3.46
CA THR A 118 22.11 9.48 -3.06
C THR A 118 21.99 8.11 -3.71
N ILE A 119 20.77 7.54 -3.74
CA ILE A 119 20.51 6.29 -4.43
C ILE A 119 20.76 6.44 -5.93
N ALA A 120 20.26 7.50 -6.54
CA ALA A 120 20.44 7.79 -7.97
C ALA A 120 21.93 7.93 -8.33
N GLN A 121 22.72 8.61 -7.50
CA GLN A 121 24.18 8.71 -7.64
C GLN A 121 24.86 7.34 -7.61
N SER A 122 24.46 6.50 -6.65
CA SER A 122 24.99 5.14 -6.54
C SER A 122 24.68 4.30 -7.79
N VAL A 123 23.47 4.40 -8.30
CA VAL A 123 23.08 3.68 -9.52
C VAL A 123 23.79 4.24 -10.76
N TRP A 124 23.92 5.56 -10.86
CA TRP A 124 24.67 6.20 -11.94
C TRP A 124 26.13 5.72 -11.97
N LEU A 125 26.82 5.71 -10.81
CA LEU A 125 28.18 5.20 -10.70
C LEU A 125 28.29 3.71 -11.05
N ASN A 126 27.39 2.88 -10.54
CA ASN A 126 27.46 1.42 -10.74
C ASN A 126 27.04 0.99 -12.16
N SER A 127 26.32 1.84 -12.88
CA SER A 127 25.90 1.60 -14.27
C SER A 127 26.81 2.23 -15.32
N ASP A 128 27.91 2.87 -14.89
CA ASP A 128 28.79 3.63 -15.79
C ASP A 128 28.03 4.69 -16.61
N GLY A 129 27.08 5.38 -15.93
CA GLY A 129 26.25 6.42 -16.52
C GLY A 129 25.07 5.92 -17.38
N ALA A 130 24.82 4.60 -17.46
CA ALA A 130 23.68 4.08 -18.21
C ALA A 130 22.32 4.54 -17.65
N LEU A 131 22.24 4.80 -16.33
CA LEU A 131 21.16 5.56 -15.71
C LEU A 131 21.70 6.94 -15.37
N ASP A 132 21.12 7.99 -15.95
CA ASP A 132 21.47 9.37 -15.62
C ASP A 132 20.21 10.17 -15.25
N PRO A 133 20.03 10.56 -13.97
CA PRO A 133 18.87 11.33 -13.54
C PRO A 133 18.79 12.74 -14.14
N SER A 134 19.89 13.27 -14.67
CA SER A 134 19.94 14.58 -15.30
C SER A 134 19.41 14.61 -16.74
N VAL A 135 18.88 13.50 -17.25
CA VAL A 135 18.38 13.32 -18.63
C VAL A 135 17.14 14.18 -18.96
N GLY A 136 16.63 14.97 -18.00
CA GLY A 136 15.45 15.84 -18.16
C GLY A 136 15.40 16.63 -19.46
N PRO A 137 16.45 17.33 -19.89
CA PRO A 137 16.45 18.08 -21.16
C PRO A 137 16.13 17.22 -22.39
N LEU A 138 16.57 15.96 -22.43
CA LEU A 138 16.22 15.04 -23.50
C LEU A 138 14.77 14.54 -23.37
N VAL A 139 14.31 14.27 -22.17
CA VAL A 139 12.90 13.87 -21.91
C VAL A 139 11.94 14.95 -22.39
N ASP A 140 12.23 16.21 -22.09
CA ASP A 140 11.45 17.36 -22.55
C ASP A 140 11.52 17.54 -24.08
N LEU A 141 12.70 17.40 -24.67
CA LEU A 141 12.92 17.52 -26.12
C LEU A 141 12.10 16.48 -26.91
N TRP A 142 11.98 15.25 -26.40
CA TRP A 142 11.20 14.18 -27.01
C TRP A 142 9.70 14.24 -26.66
N GLY A 143 9.25 15.23 -25.88
CA GLY A 143 7.84 15.42 -25.53
C GLY A 143 7.31 14.51 -24.42
N PHE A 144 8.19 13.83 -23.70
CA PHE A 144 7.82 12.99 -22.57
C PHE A 144 7.83 13.75 -21.22
N GLY A 145 8.27 15.00 -21.25
CA GLY A 145 8.30 15.87 -20.08
C GLY A 145 6.95 16.54 -19.79
N PRO A 146 6.89 17.36 -18.72
CA PRO A 146 5.68 18.07 -18.32
C PRO A 146 5.26 19.19 -19.28
N SER A 147 6.18 19.65 -20.13
CA SER A 147 5.89 20.68 -21.13
C SER A 147 5.45 20.04 -22.43
N PRO A 148 4.32 20.48 -23.02
CA PRO A 148 3.96 20.01 -24.36
C PRO A 148 5.06 20.33 -25.36
N SER A 149 5.56 19.32 -26.07
CA SER A 149 6.39 19.56 -27.24
C SER A 149 5.56 19.42 -28.52
N GLU A 150 6.02 20.06 -29.61
CA GLU A 150 5.48 19.78 -30.93
C GLU A 150 5.77 18.30 -31.27
N ASP A 151 4.81 17.60 -31.90
CA ASP A 151 4.94 16.19 -32.34
C ASP A 151 5.95 16.07 -33.47
N GLN A 152 7.19 16.52 -33.25
CA GLN A 152 8.27 16.49 -34.22
C GLN A 152 9.43 15.66 -33.66
N ILE A 153 10.02 14.86 -34.55
CA ILE A 153 11.25 14.15 -34.23
C ILE A 153 12.38 15.19 -34.14
N PRO A 154 13.07 15.29 -32.98
CA PRO A 154 14.18 16.24 -32.83
C PRO A 154 15.29 16.02 -33.84
N SER A 155 15.93 17.10 -34.30
CA SER A 155 17.13 17.01 -35.15
C SER A 155 18.37 16.59 -34.36
N ASP A 156 19.39 16.10 -35.06
CA ASP A 156 20.67 15.71 -34.43
C ASP A 156 21.33 16.89 -33.70
N GLU A 157 21.17 18.12 -34.18
CA GLU A 157 21.68 19.32 -33.53
C GLU A 157 20.93 19.61 -32.21
N GLN A 158 19.61 19.45 -32.18
CA GLN A 158 18.78 19.62 -30.99
C GLN A 158 19.13 18.56 -29.96
N ILE A 159 19.29 17.30 -30.36
CA ILE A 159 19.70 16.19 -29.47
C ILE A 159 21.09 16.48 -28.91
N SER A 160 22.06 16.92 -29.75
CA SER A 160 23.42 17.22 -29.30
C SER A 160 23.44 18.40 -28.31
N ALA A 161 22.61 19.42 -28.53
CA ALA A 161 22.48 20.57 -27.63
C ALA A 161 21.88 20.15 -26.27
N ALA A 162 20.85 19.31 -26.26
CA ALA A 162 20.25 18.80 -25.02
C ALA A 162 21.24 17.90 -24.25
N LEU A 163 21.97 17.04 -24.94
CA LEU A 163 23.00 16.18 -24.34
C LEU A 163 24.12 16.98 -23.67
N ALA A 164 24.47 18.15 -24.16
CA ALA A 164 25.46 19.02 -23.52
C ALA A 164 25.05 19.52 -22.11
N SER A 165 23.78 19.39 -21.77
CA SER A 165 23.22 19.73 -20.44
C SER A 165 22.96 18.51 -19.55
N VAL A 166 23.30 17.30 -20.02
CA VAL A 166 23.14 16.05 -19.27
C VAL A 166 24.50 15.67 -18.69
N GLY A 167 24.53 15.33 -17.42
CA GLY A 167 25.71 14.90 -16.67
C GLY A 167 25.49 14.98 -15.19
N PHE A 168 25.18 13.86 -14.54
CA PHE A 168 24.94 13.80 -13.09
C PHE A 168 26.19 14.06 -12.25
N ASP A 169 27.36 13.94 -12.83
CA ASP A 169 28.65 14.33 -12.25
C ASP A 169 28.73 15.83 -11.88
N ALA A 170 27.89 16.66 -12.49
CA ALA A 170 27.78 18.08 -12.15
C ALA A 170 26.94 18.33 -10.88
N VAL A 171 26.24 17.33 -10.33
CA VAL A 171 25.43 17.43 -9.11
C VAL A 171 26.32 17.18 -7.90
N MET A 172 26.52 18.20 -7.06
CA MET A 172 27.25 18.07 -5.80
C MET A 172 26.27 17.85 -4.64
N ILE A 173 26.48 16.78 -3.90
CA ILE A 173 25.70 16.43 -2.69
C ILE A 173 26.60 16.69 -1.47
N ASP A 174 26.21 17.66 -0.62
CA ASP A 174 26.86 17.91 0.66
C ASP A 174 25.96 17.44 1.81
N THR A 175 26.46 16.50 2.60
CA THR A 175 25.74 15.91 3.76
C THR A 175 26.19 16.52 5.09
N ASN A 176 27.13 17.48 5.09
CA ASN A 176 27.71 18.04 6.31
C ASN A 176 26.95 19.23 6.88
N GLU A 177 26.02 19.82 6.11
CA GLU A 177 25.16 20.92 6.53
C GLU A 177 23.75 20.40 6.85
N GLN A 178 23.56 19.86 8.06
CA GLN A 178 22.23 19.56 8.64
C GLN A 178 21.94 20.48 9.81
#